data_9d669ebf0e8d9eb4af9af9c8ec7c00b0
#
_entry.id   9d669ebf0e8d9eb4af9af9c8ec7c00b0
#
_cell.length_a   1.000
_cell.length_b   1.000
_cell.length_c   1.000
_cell.angle_alpha   90.00
_cell.angle_beta   90.00
_cell.angle_gamma   90.00
#
_symmetry.space_group_name_H-M   'P 1'
#
loop_
_entity.id
_entity.type
_entity.pdbx_description
1 polymer ?
#
loop_
_entity_poly.entity_id
_entity_poly.type
_entity_poly.pdbx_seq_one_letter_code
_entity_poly.pdbx_strand_id
1 'polypeptide(L)'
;MAVLGATGDVGRAVCAGLIERRVIRPTSRLQLVGRSGGASGRAAHGLRADLIDAYDEHAPFIDVATEPDDVVADVVVVAAGRTVPTVPDQVIDRDALAQANLEIFETYARALAAHGSGHEVVIVVSNPVELGVDVFARALGRHRVIGMGAWLDTLRFRREIAAALGIRRQRVGGFVAGQHGDGAVPLWSTVRLRGLDADERRGVVARLRGDRDLDTFVDEVAHAKQDLARLGRGAAAEAFALVEEWPPDVKAVVRPYLTHTSGAKTANGTAGAAIEMVDTLLDGREIVVAGQVAVAGEVSFGGESVHGVLGLPVVVGPDGWSRILLDDLAVDEERRLAAVSRQISSALAAWTSAG
;
A
#
# COMPACT_ATOMS: atom_id res chain seq x y z
N MET A 1 14.33 -3.67 -13.37
CA MET A 1 12.99 -3.53 -12.78
C MET A 1 12.06 -2.76 -13.69
N ALA A 2 10.72 -2.86 -13.51
CA ALA A 2 9.74 -2.13 -14.30
C ALA A 2 8.74 -1.38 -13.41
N VAL A 3 8.26 -0.22 -13.89
CA VAL A 3 7.20 0.56 -13.24
C VAL A 3 6.03 0.69 -14.22
N LEU A 4 4.95 -0.06 -13.99
CA LEU A 4 3.72 0.03 -14.76
C LEU A 4 3.00 1.32 -14.37
N GLY A 5 2.63 2.14 -15.37
CA GLY A 5 2.07 3.46 -15.11
C GLY A 5 3.09 4.49 -14.66
N ALA A 6 4.33 4.40 -15.15
CA ALA A 6 5.46 5.27 -14.81
C ALA A 6 5.15 6.77 -14.96
N THR A 7 4.24 7.15 -15.84
CA THR A 7 3.90 8.55 -16.14
C THR A 7 2.82 9.15 -15.23
N GLY A 8 2.18 8.34 -14.38
CA GLY A 8 1.27 8.82 -13.34
C GLY A 8 2.01 9.47 -12.17
N ASP A 9 1.30 10.18 -11.30
CA ASP A 9 1.92 10.90 -10.17
C ASP A 9 2.75 9.99 -9.26
N VAL A 10 2.21 8.82 -8.89
CA VAL A 10 2.92 7.83 -8.07
C VAL A 10 4.07 7.19 -8.85
N GLY A 11 3.83 6.79 -10.11
CA GLY A 11 4.85 6.18 -10.96
C GLY A 11 6.08 7.08 -11.17
N ARG A 12 5.87 8.38 -11.46
CA ARG A 12 6.95 9.37 -11.57
C ARG A 12 7.73 9.49 -10.26
N ALA A 13 7.03 9.59 -9.13
CA ALA A 13 7.67 9.70 -7.82
C ALA A 13 8.44 8.42 -7.45
N VAL A 14 7.97 7.24 -7.84
CA VAL A 14 8.70 5.98 -7.67
C VAL A 14 9.96 5.99 -8.54
N CYS A 15 9.86 6.28 -9.84
CA CYS A 15 11.01 6.28 -10.75
C CYS A 15 12.10 7.25 -10.29
N ALA A 16 11.73 8.49 -10.00
CA ALA A 16 12.68 9.50 -9.51
C ALA A 16 13.32 9.09 -8.17
N GLY A 17 12.50 8.65 -7.20
CA GLY A 17 12.99 8.29 -5.88
C GLY A 17 13.86 7.03 -5.86
N LEU A 18 13.67 6.07 -6.75
CA LEU A 18 14.55 4.91 -6.91
C LEU A 18 15.96 5.31 -7.35
N ILE A 19 16.05 6.29 -8.25
CA ILE A 19 17.33 6.81 -8.75
C ILE A 19 17.97 7.70 -7.67
N GLU A 20 17.24 8.70 -7.18
CA GLU A 20 17.72 9.67 -6.19
C GLU A 20 18.28 9.00 -4.93
N ARG A 21 17.56 7.98 -4.41
CA ARG A 21 17.98 7.22 -3.22
C ARG A 21 18.99 6.12 -3.52
N ARG A 22 19.39 5.97 -4.79
CA ARG A 22 20.34 4.94 -5.27
C ARG A 22 19.93 3.51 -4.90
N VAL A 23 18.62 3.24 -4.90
CA VAL A 23 18.07 1.90 -4.67
C VAL A 23 18.41 0.98 -5.85
N ILE A 24 18.39 1.52 -7.07
CA ILE A 24 18.84 0.82 -8.27
C ILE A 24 20.22 1.31 -8.70
N ARG A 25 21.07 0.37 -9.09
CA ARG A 25 22.46 0.68 -9.50
C ARG A 25 22.48 1.30 -10.91
N PRO A 26 23.50 2.13 -11.24
CA PRO A 26 23.65 2.64 -12.61
C PRO A 26 23.78 1.53 -13.68
N THR A 27 24.25 0.35 -13.30
CA THR A 27 24.35 -0.83 -14.19
C THR A 27 23.03 -1.60 -14.34
N SER A 28 22.00 -1.21 -13.62
CA SER A 28 20.67 -1.84 -13.67
C SER A 28 19.84 -1.24 -14.79
N ARG A 29 18.71 -1.90 -15.11
CA ARG A 29 17.71 -1.40 -16.06
C ARG A 29 16.46 -0.96 -15.31
N LEU A 30 15.97 0.26 -15.60
CA LEU A 30 14.66 0.78 -15.20
C LEU A 30 13.77 0.90 -16.43
N GLN A 31 12.71 0.11 -16.49
CA GLN A 31 11.75 0.13 -17.58
C GLN A 31 10.53 0.99 -17.19
N LEU A 32 10.31 2.07 -17.92
CA LEU A 32 9.15 2.95 -17.78
C LEU A 32 8.02 2.41 -18.67
N VAL A 33 6.93 1.94 -18.04
CA VAL A 33 5.85 1.33 -18.79
C VAL A 33 4.68 2.30 -18.92
N GLY A 34 4.33 2.61 -20.19
CA GLY A 34 3.18 3.41 -20.60
C GLY A 34 2.34 2.64 -21.63
N ARG A 35 1.14 3.11 -21.91
CA ARG A 35 0.24 2.47 -22.89
C ARG A 35 0.55 2.95 -24.30
N SER A 36 0.68 2.02 -25.26
CA SER A 36 0.85 2.34 -26.68
C SER A 36 -0.35 3.14 -27.23
N GLY A 37 -0.08 3.93 -28.27
CA GLY A 37 -1.10 4.77 -28.93
C GLY A 37 -1.70 5.87 -28.05
N GLY A 38 -1.37 5.92 -26.74
CA GLY A 38 -1.92 6.84 -25.76
C GLY A 38 -0.98 7.97 -25.34
N ALA A 39 -1.51 8.89 -24.53
CA ALA A 39 -0.72 9.97 -23.96
C ALA A 39 0.39 9.47 -23.04
N SER A 40 0.13 8.37 -22.29
CA SER A 40 1.10 7.81 -21.35
C SER A 40 2.32 7.19 -22.04
N GLY A 41 2.17 6.55 -23.19
CA GLY A 41 3.30 6.04 -23.97
C GLY A 41 4.23 7.17 -24.44
N ARG A 42 3.65 8.23 -25.02
CA ARG A 42 4.44 9.43 -25.41
C ARG A 42 5.11 10.09 -24.20
N ALA A 43 4.39 10.22 -23.09
CA ALA A 43 4.92 10.83 -21.87
C ALA A 43 6.04 9.99 -21.24
N ALA A 44 6.09 8.67 -21.44
CA ALA A 44 7.16 7.81 -20.95
C ALA A 44 8.51 8.14 -21.62
N HIS A 45 8.53 8.46 -22.90
CA HIS A 45 9.75 8.93 -23.59
C HIS A 45 10.22 10.29 -23.04
N GLY A 46 9.29 11.22 -22.77
CA GLY A 46 9.62 12.50 -22.16
C GLY A 46 10.16 12.32 -20.73
N LEU A 47 9.51 11.46 -19.95
CA LEU A 47 9.97 11.14 -18.58
C LEU A 47 11.38 10.50 -18.58
N ARG A 48 11.66 9.63 -19.55
CA ARG A 48 13.00 9.07 -19.72
C ARG A 48 14.05 10.17 -19.90
N ALA A 49 13.80 11.13 -20.79
CA ALA A 49 14.72 12.24 -21.03
C ALA A 49 14.91 13.09 -19.76
N ASP A 50 13.81 13.47 -19.10
CA ASP A 50 13.81 14.24 -17.86
C ASP A 50 14.61 13.56 -16.71
N LEU A 51 14.43 12.25 -16.55
CA LEU A 51 15.18 11.48 -15.53
C LEU A 51 16.68 11.37 -15.88
N ILE A 52 17.04 11.25 -17.16
CA ILE A 52 18.45 11.23 -17.58
C ILE A 52 19.07 12.62 -17.32
N ASP A 53 18.39 13.69 -17.68
CA ASP A 53 18.88 15.05 -17.46
C ASP A 53 19.05 15.37 -15.95
N ALA A 54 18.09 14.89 -15.13
CA ALA A 54 18.11 15.14 -13.68
C ALA A 54 19.19 14.32 -12.93
N TYR A 55 19.54 13.14 -13.42
CA TYR A 55 20.39 12.17 -12.70
C TYR A 55 21.56 11.64 -13.54
N ASP A 56 22.09 12.44 -14.45
CA ASP A 56 23.10 12.08 -15.47
C ASP A 56 24.24 11.17 -14.93
N GLU A 57 24.82 11.51 -13.77
CA GLU A 57 25.96 10.76 -13.22
C GLU A 57 25.65 9.36 -12.68
N HIS A 58 24.36 9.07 -12.37
CA HIS A 58 23.97 7.82 -11.69
C HIS A 58 22.64 7.24 -12.13
N ALA A 59 22.04 7.79 -13.19
CA ALA A 59 20.87 7.18 -13.80
C ALA A 59 21.17 5.74 -14.25
N PRO A 60 20.28 4.78 -14.00
CA PRO A 60 20.39 3.44 -14.56
C PRO A 60 20.16 3.49 -16.08
N PHE A 61 20.29 2.35 -16.76
CA PHE A 61 19.81 2.25 -18.12
C PHE A 61 18.28 2.37 -18.13
N ILE A 62 17.76 3.51 -18.60
CA ILE A 62 16.33 3.78 -18.63
C ILE A 62 15.77 3.40 -20.01
N ASP A 63 14.80 2.51 -20.00
CA ASP A 63 14.09 2.00 -21.18
C ASP A 63 12.60 2.31 -21.11
N VAL A 64 11.91 2.25 -22.26
CA VAL A 64 10.46 2.48 -22.36
C VAL A 64 9.81 1.27 -23.00
N ALA A 65 8.80 0.71 -22.32
CA ALA A 65 7.90 -0.29 -22.91
C ALA A 65 6.50 0.30 -23.05
N THR A 66 5.87 0.05 -24.21
CA THR A 66 4.51 0.51 -24.48
C THR A 66 3.52 -0.63 -24.68
N GLU A 67 4.03 -1.83 -24.92
CA GLU A 67 3.22 -3.05 -24.98
C GLU A 67 3.43 -3.89 -23.72
N PRO A 68 2.38 -4.53 -23.19
CA PRO A 68 2.49 -5.39 -22.01
C PRO A 68 3.49 -6.53 -22.16
N ASP A 69 3.60 -7.10 -23.39
CA ASP A 69 4.46 -8.23 -23.71
C ASP A 69 5.95 -7.86 -23.72
N ASP A 70 6.28 -6.58 -23.78
CA ASP A 70 7.67 -6.08 -23.73
C ASP A 70 8.17 -5.87 -22.29
N VAL A 71 7.33 -6.13 -21.29
CA VAL A 71 7.70 -5.94 -19.89
C VAL A 71 8.47 -7.13 -19.35
N VAL A 72 9.78 -6.95 -19.14
CA VAL A 72 10.69 -7.97 -18.59
C VAL A 72 11.50 -7.35 -17.45
N ALA A 73 11.31 -7.85 -16.23
CA ALA A 73 11.96 -7.31 -15.04
C ALA A 73 11.94 -8.33 -13.88
N ASP A 74 12.91 -8.21 -12.96
CA ASP A 74 12.95 -9.02 -11.73
C ASP A 74 11.98 -8.48 -10.66
N VAL A 75 11.77 -7.16 -10.65
CA VAL A 75 10.81 -6.49 -9.78
C VAL A 75 9.89 -5.59 -10.60
N VAL A 76 8.60 -5.73 -10.42
CA VAL A 76 7.56 -4.95 -11.11
C VAL A 76 6.74 -4.17 -10.09
N VAL A 77 6.69 -2.85 -10.22
CA VAL A 77 5.82 -1.97 -9.44
C VAL A 77 4.58 -1.64 -10.26
N VAL A 78 3.40 -2.04 -9.78
CA VAL A 78 2.13 -1.81 -10.45
C VAL A 78 1.50 -0.51 -9.92
N ALA A 79 1.81 0.60 -10.58
CA ALA A 79 1.18 1.91 -10.37
C ALA A 79 0.26 2.31 -11.53
N ALA A 80 -0.02 1.36 -12.44
CA ALA A 80 -0.94 1.53 -13.56
C ALA A 80 -2.39 1.34 -13.08
N GLY A 81 -3.28 2.18 -13.56
CA GLY A 81 -4.70 2.09 -13.26
C GLY A 81 -5.37 3.45 -13.34
N ARG A 82 -6.69 3.44 -13.31
CA ARG A 82 -7.48 4.65 -13.07
C ARG A 82 -7.40 4.99 -11.60
N THR A 83 -7.30 6.27 -11.31
CA THR A 83 -7.35 6.79 -9.94
C THR A 83 -8.67 7.52 -9.72
N VAL A 84 -9.08 7.59 -8.49
CA VAL A 84 -10.22 8.41 -8.11
C VAL A 84 -9.95 9.85 -8.52
N PRO A 85 -10.88 10.52 -9.20
CA PRO A 85 -10.76 11.95 -9.45
C PRO A 85 -10.65 12.69 -8.10
N THR A 86 -9.72 13.63 -8.01
CA THR A 86 -9.62 14.56 -6.88
C THR A 86 -10.71 15.63 -6.94
N VAL A 87 -11.93 15.22 -7.28
CA VAL A 87 -13.10 16.10 -7.23
C VAL A 87 -13.64 15.99 -5.80
N PRO A 88 -13.59 17.08 -5.06
CA PRO A 88 -14.19 17.12 -3.73
C PRO A 88 -15.67 16.74 -3.82
N ASP A 89 -16.22 16.09 -2.80
CA ASP A 89 -17.61 15.61 -2.69
C ASP A 89 -17.97 14.36 -3.53
N GLN A 90 -17.06 13.80 -4.29
CA GLN A 90 -17.29 12.52 -4.93
C GLN A 90 -16.89 11.39 -3.98
N VAL A 91 -17.88 10.64 -3.51
CA VAL A 91 -17.64 9.37 -2.78
C VAL A 91 -16.83 8.46 -3.71
N ILE A 92 -15.74 7.89 -3.16
CA ILE A 92 -14.93 6.91 -3.89
C ILE A 92 -15.82 5.67 -4.10
N ASP A 93 -16.30 5.49 -5.32
CA ASP A 93 -16.93 4.24 -5.73
C ASP A 93 -15.84 3.19 -5.97
N ARG A 94 -15.63 2.32 -5.00
CA ARG A 94 -14.63 1.25 -5.07
C ARG A 94 -14.99 0.22 -6.13
N ASP A 95 -16.26 -0.02 -6.37
CA ASP A 95 -16.72 -0.99 -7.36
C ASP A 95 -16.46 -0.48 -8.77
N ALA A 96 -16.79 0.78 -9.06
CA ALA A 96 -16.45 1.42 -10.33
C ALA A 96 -14.94 1.46 -10.57
N LEU A 97 -14.15 1.70 -9.52
CA LEU A 97 -12.69 1.68 -9.62
C LEU A 97 -12.16 0.27 -9.88
N ALA A 98 -12.73 -0.75 -9.21
CA ALA A 98 -12.36 -2.14 -9.42
C ALA A 98 -12.64 -2.59 -10.87
N GLN A 99 -13.84 -2.32 -11.37
CA GLN A 99 -14.20 -2.61 -12.77
C GLN A 99 -13.27 -1.92 -13.76
N ALA A 100 -12.92 -0.65 -13.52
CA ALA A 100 -12.04 0.11 -14.39
C ALA A 100 -10.57 -0.40 -14.41
N ASN A 101 -10.13 -1.06 -13.32
CA ASN A 101 -8.75 -1.51 -13.16
C ASN A 101 -8.58 -3.02 -13.38
N LEU A 102 -9.64 -3.82 -13.31
CA LEU A 102 -9.58 -5.27 -13.48
C LEU A 102 -8.92 -5.65 -14.81
N GLU A 103 -9.41 -5.10 -15.93
CA GLU A 103 -8.87 -5.38 -17.26
C GLU A 103 -7.38 -5.01 -17.38
N ILE A 104 -6.97 -3.91 -16.74
CA ILE A 104 -5.57 -3.47 -16.73
C ILE A 104 -4.71 -4.49 -15.98
N PHE A 105 -5.15 -4.93 -14.80
CA PHE A 105 -4.43 -5.91 -14.01
C PHE A 105 -4.34 -7.26 -14.72
N GLU A 106 -5.43 -7.75 -15.29
CA GLU A 106 -5.44 -9.00 -16.06
C GLU A 106 -4.55 -8.96 -17.29
N THR A 107 -4.52 -7.84 -18.01
CA THR A 107 -3.68 -7.66 -19.20
C THR A 107 -2.21 -7.81 -18.83
N TYR A 108 -1.74 -7.08 -17.80
CA TYR A 108 -0.35 -7.18 -17.38
C TYR A 108 -0.02 -8.49 -16.68
N ALA A 109 -0.95 -9.07 -15.90
CA ALA A 109 -0.74 -10.35 -15.26
C ALA A 109 -0.57 -11.49 -16.29
N ARG A 110 -1.39 -11.50 -17.35
CA ARG A 110 -1.26 -12.46 -18.47
C ARG A 110 0.04 -12.25 -19.25
N ALA A 111 0.41 -11.01 -19.54
CA ALA A 111 1.64 -10.70 -20.25
C ALA A 111 2.88 -11.15 -19.47
N LEU A 112 2.95 -10.83 -18.17
CA LEU A 112 4.05 -11.26 -17.31
C LEU A 112 4.11 -12.80 -17.19
N ALA A 113 2.97 -13.48 -17.05
CA ALA A 113 2.93 -14.93 -17.00
C ALA A 113 3.42 -15.61 -18.30
N ALA A 114 3.19 -14.97 -19.46
CA ALA A 114 3.57 -15.50 -20.77
C ALA A 114 4.98 -15.10 -21.20
N HIS A 115 5.42 -13.89 -20.92
CA HIS A 115 6.62 -13.26 -21.48
C HIS A 115 7.60 -12.73 -20.43
N GLY A 116 7.25 -12.75 -19.15
CA GLY A 116 8.09 -12.28 -18.06
C GLY A 116 9.32 -13.16 -17.80
N SER A 117 10.07 -12.83 -16.75
CA SER A 117 11.26 -13.58 -16.34
C SER A 117 10.94 -14.94 -15.71
N GLY A 118 9.70 -15.14 -15.26
CA GLY A 118 9.25 -16.32 -14.55
C GLY A 118 9.58 -16.35 -13.06
N HIS A 119 10.29 -15.32 -12.56
CA HIS A 119 10.65 -15.15 -11.14
C HIS A 119 10.49 -13.71 -10.64
N GLU A 120 9.81 -12.87 -11.41
CA GLU A 120 9.51 -11.48 -11.03
C GLU A 120 8.71 -11.39 -9.75
N VAL A 121 9.07 -10.45 -8.88
CA VAL A 121 8.30 -10.06 -7.71
C VAL A 121 7.48 -8.82 -8.04
N VAL A 122 6.18 -8.88 -7.78
CA VAL A 122 5.22 -7.81 -8.10
C VAL A 122 4.79 -7.08 -6.84
N ILE A 123 5.00 -5.76 -6.82
CA ILE A 123 4.51 -4.85 -5.79
C ILE A 123 3.30 -4.10 -6.32
N VAL A 124 2.12 -4.40 -5.78
CA VAL A 124 0.86 -3.74 -6.18
C VAL A 124 0.66 -2.47 -5.37
N VAL A 125 0.55 -1.34 -6.08
CA VAL A 125 0.34 0.01 -5.52
C VAL A 125 -1.04 0.54 -5.90
N SER A 126 -1.53 0.20 -7.09
CA SER A 126 -2.83 0.66 -7.61
C SER A 126 -4.00 0.10 -6.84
N ASN A 127 -5.03 0.93 -6.68
CA ASN A 127 -6.27 0.56 -5.98
C ASN A 127 -7.35 0.01 -6.95
N PRO A 128 -8.20 -0.92 -6.46
CA PRO A 128 -8.14 -1.60 -5.17
C PRO A 128 -6.93 -2.55 -5.11
N VAL A 129 -6.09 -2.38 -4.10
CA VAL A 129 -4.84 -3.14 -3.99
C VAL A 129 -5.12 -4.64 -3.81
N GLU A 130 -6.19 -5.00 -3.11
CA GLU A 130 -6.62 -6.38 -2.89
C GLU A 130 -6.98 -7.07 -4.23
N LEU A 131 -7.64 -6.36 -5.14
CA LEU A 131 -7.95 -6.87 -6.48
C LEU A 131 -6.68 -7.11 -7.29
N GLY A 132 -5.76 -6.15 -7.28
CA GLY A 132 -4.49 -6.31 -7.97
C GLY A 132 -3.71 -7.51 -7.45
N VAL A 133 -3.61 -7.66 -6.11
CA VAL A 133 -2.92 -8.82 -5.51
C VAL A 133 -3.59 -10.13 -5.91
N ASP A 134 -4.91 -10.21 -5.88
CA ASP A 134 -5.65 -11.42 -6.27
C ASP A 134 -5.37 -11.81 -7.73
N VAL A 135 -5.46 -10.86 -8.66
CA VAL A 135 -5.25 -11.08 -10.09
C VAL A 135 -3.80 -11.52 -10.39
N PHE A 136 -2.81 -10.78 -9.88
CA PHE A 136 -1.40 -11.12 -10.12
C PHE A 136 -0.99 -12.41 -9.41
N ALA A 137 -1.48 -12.67 -8.19
CA ALA A 137 -1.16 -13.88 -7.44
C ALA A 137 -1.68 -15.15 -8.13
N ARG A 138 -2.85 -15.10 -8.76
CA ARG A 138 -3.38 -16.22 -9.57
C ARG A 138 -2.52 -16.50 -10.79
N ALA A 139 -1.96 -15.48 -11.43
CA ALA A 139 -1.19 -15.62 -12.65
C ALA A 139 0.28 -16.02 -12.39
N LEU A 140 0.91 -15.45 -11.34
CA LEU A 140 2.36 -15.53 -11.13
C LEU A 140 2.77 -16.37 -9.92
N GLY A 141 1.82 -16.76 -9.09
CA GLY A 141 2.06 -17.42 -7.81
C GLY A 141 2.07 -16.44 -6.64
N ARG A 142 1.36 -16.80 -5.58
CA ARG A 142 1.02 -15.93 -4.45
C ARG A 142 2.22 -15.35 -3.70
N HIS A 143 3.30 -16.10 -3.55
CA HIS A 143 4.47 -15.67 -2.79
C HIS A 143 5.26 -14.54 -3.46
N ARG A 144 5.09 -14.36 -4.76
CA ARG A 144 5.74 -13.31 -5.55
C ARG A 144 4.94 -12.01 -5.65
N VAL A 145 3.76 -11.93 -5.04
CA VAL A 145 2.88 -10.76 -5.15
C VAL A 145 2.57 -10.18 -3.80
N ILE A 146 2.84 -8.89 -3.65
CA ILE A 146 2.66 -8.15 -2.40
C ILE A 146 1.98 -6.82 -2.71
N GLY A 147 0.88 -6.54 -2.03
CA GLY A 147 0.26 -5.22 -2.04
C GLY A 147 0.88 -4.32 -0.97
N MET A 148 1.19 -3.07 -1.30
CA MET A 148 1.90 -2.20 -0.36
C MET A 148 0.97 -1.32 0.50
N GLY A 149 -0.35 -1.47 0.38
CA GLY A 149 -1.32 -0.63 1.10
C GLY A 149 -1.21 -0.74 2.62
N ALA A 150 -1.17 -1.97 3.16
CA ALA A 150 -1.01 -2.19 4.60
C ALA A 150 0.34 -1.69 5.13
N TRP A 151 1.41 -1.69 4.31
CA TRP A 151 2.68 -1.08 4.68
C TRP A 151 2.56 0.44 4.83
N LEU A 152 1.94 1.10 3.87
CA LEU A 152 1.69 2.53 3.95
C LEU A 152 0.86 2.91 5.19
N ASP A 153 -0.20 2.14 5.48
CA ASP A 153 -1.02 2.37 6.67
C ASP A 153 -0.23 2.11 7.96
N THR A 154 0.62 1.08 7.99
CA THR A 154 1.56 0.81 9.08
C THR A 154 2.51 1.98 9.33
N LEU A 155 3.11 2.54 8.28
CA LEU A 155 4.00 3.68 8.39
C LEU A 155 3.30 4.93 8.94
N ARG A 156 2.03 5.12 8.56
CA ARG A 156 1.17 6.18 9.10
C ARG A 156 0.88 5.97 10.58
N PHE A 157 0.45 4.77 10.95
CA PHE A 157 0.15 4.40 12.35
C PHE A 157 1.36 4.60 13.27
N ARG A 158 2.54 4.10 12.86
CA ARG A 158 3.81 4.30 13.61
C ARG A 158 4.16 5.79 13.75
N ARG A 159 3.90 6.60 12.72
CA ARG A 159 4.13 8.05 12.76
C ARG A 159 3.22 8.73 13.78
N GLU A 160 1.94 8.39 13.80
CA GLU A 160 0.98 9.01 14.72
C GLU A 160 1.26 8.61 16.18
N ILE A 161 1.65 7.35 16.43
CA ILE A 161 2.12 6.92 17.77
C ILE A 161 3.39 7.71 18.16
N ALA A 162 4.35 7.83 17.26
CA ALA A 162 5.59 8.56 17.54
C ALA A 162 5.34 10.04 17.86
N ALA A 163 4.43 10.68 17.10
CA ALA A 163 4.01 12.06 17.33
C ALA A 163 3.31 12.22 18.69
N ALA A 164 2.39 11.34 19.04
CA ALA A 164 1.68 11.36 20.31
C ALA A 164 2.63 11.18 21.53
N LEU A 165 3.76 10.50 21.34
CA LEU A 165 4.76 10.26 22.38
C LEU A 165 5.93 11.27 22.35
N GLY A 166 6.01 12.16 21.37
CA GLY A 166 7.14 13.06 21.18
C GLY A 166 8.47 12.35 20.90
N ILE A 167 8.47 11.17 20.26
CA ILE A 167 9.66 10.37 19.98
C ILE A 167 9.89 10.21 18.47
N ARG A 168 11.10 9.79 18.11
CA ARG A 168 11.43 9.50 16.70
C ARG A 168 10.68 8.26 16.19
N ARG A 169 10.14 8.32 14.96
CA ARG A 169 9.38 7.24 14.32
C ARG A 169 10.09 5.88 14.32
N GLN A 170 11.40 5.85 14.09
CA GLN A 170 12.19 4.60 14.06
C GLN A 170 12.29 3.89 15.43
N ARG A 171 11.79 4.52 16.50
CA ARG A 171 11.66 3.86 17.81
C ARG A 171 10.33 3.13 17.97
N VAL A 172 9.40 3.31 17.03
CA VAL A 172 8.06 2.72 17.07
C VAL A 172 7.97 1.58 16.06
N GLY A 173 7.67 0.37 16.54
CA GLY A 173 7.22 -0.79 15.78
C GLY A 173 5.71 -0.95 15.93
N GLY A 174 5.13 -1.88 15.19
CA GLY A 174 3.70 -2.19 15.17
C GLY A 174 3.20 -2.29 13.73
N PHE A 175 2.03 -2.86 13.54
CA PHE A 175 1.51 -3.11 12.20
C PHE A 175 0.04 -2.70 12.09
N VAL A 176 -0.36 -2.40 10.88
CA VAL A 176 -1.77 -2.30 10.47
C VAL A 176 -2.02 -3.45 9.49
N ALA A 177 -3.08 -4.21 9.74
CA ALA A 177 -3.52 -5.33 8.93
C ALA A 177 -4.87 -5.04 8.25
N GLY A 178 -5.46 -6.04 7.62
CA GLY A 178 -6.80 -5.94 7.02
C GLY A 178 -6.80 -5.37 5.60
N GLN A 179 -7.82 -4.59 5.28
CA GLN A 179 -7.98 -3.93 3.99
C GLN A 179 -7.30 -2.56 3.98
N HIS A 180 -6.65 -2.19 2.87
CA HIS A 180 -6.08 -0.85 2.74
C HIS A 180 -7.16 0.25 2.80
N GLY A 181 -6.92 1.27 3.62
CA GLY A 181 -7.83 2.41 3.81
C GLY A 181 -8.87 2.17 4.91
N ASP A 182 -10.16 2.25 4.59
CA ASP A 182 -11.24 2.24 5.61
C ASP A 182 -11.41 0.91 6.35
N GLY A 183 -10.97 -0.20 5.74
CA GLY A 183 -10.94 -1.51 6.38
C GLY A 183 -9.62 -1.83 7.09
N ALA A 184 -8.78 -0.84 7.34
CA ALA A 184 -7.54 -0.99 8.08
C ALA A 184 -7.81 -1.43 9.53
N VAL A 185 -6.98 -2.34 10.03
CA VAL A 185 -7.06 -2.87 11.38
C VAL A 185 -5.74 -2.57 12.10
N PRO A 186 -5.68 -1.51 12.93
CA PRO A 186 -4.49 -1.19 13.72
C PRO A 186 -4.25 -2.26 14.78
N LEU A 187 -3.13 -2.97 14.68
CA LEU A 187 -2.77 -4.03 15.62
C LEU A 187 -2.00 -3.44 16.81
N TRP A 188 -2.70 -2.99 17.82
CA TRP A 188 -2.12 -2.43 19.04
C TRP A 188 -1.29 -3.44 19.82
N SER A 189 -1.66 -4.74 19.77
CA SER A 189 -0.90 -5.86 20.35
C SER A 189 0.51 -5.98 19.79
N THR A 190 0.70 -5.58 18.52
CA THR A 190 1.99 -5.63 17.82
C THR A 190 2.87 -4.40 18.07
N VAL A 191 2.37 -3.37 18.75
CA VAL A 191 3.15 -2.14 19.01
C VAL A 191 4.39 -2.45 19.86
N ARG A 192 5.53 -1.97 19.42
CA ARG A 192 6.83 -2.08 20.08
C ARG A 192 7.45 -0.69 20.21
N LEU A 193 8.00 -0.38 21.36
CA LEU A 193 8.63 0.91 21.65
C LEU A 193 10.07 0.63 22.10
N ARG A 194 11.04 0.98 21.26
CA ARG A 194 12.45 0.72 21.53
C ARG A 194 12.90 1.48 22.79
N GLY A 195 13.44 0.75 23.74
CA GLY A 195 13.94 1.29 25.03
C GLY A 195 12.95 1.19 26.18
N LEU A 196 11.75 0.63 25.96
CA LEU A 196 10.81 0.27 27.02
C LEU A 196 10.78 -1.24 27.19
N ASP A 197 10.64 -1.67 28.45
CA ASP A 197 10.33 -3.07 28.76
C ASP A 197 8.86 -3.42 28.43
N ALA A 198 8.47 -4.68 28.70
CA ALA A 198 7.13 -5.16 28.34
C ALA A 198 6.02 -4.47 29.15
N ASP A 199 6.26 -4.16 30.43
CA ASP A 199 5.28 -3.55 31.32
C ASP A 199 5.11 -2.06 31.01
N GLU A 200 6.21 -1.35 30.85
CA GLU A 200 6.23 0.05 30.43
C GLU A 200 5.51 0.23 29.09
N ARG A 201 5.81 -0.65 28.12
CA ARG A 201 5.15 -0.65 26.83
C ARG A 201 3.64 -0.86 26.95
N ARG A 202 3.20 -1.87 27.75
CA ARG A 202 1.76 -2.10 27.97
C ARG A 202 1.08 -0.87 28.57
N GLY A 203 1.71 -0.22 29.54
CA GLY A 203 1.19 1.00 30.14
C GLY A 203 1.07 2.16 29.13
N VAL A 204 2.05 2.34 28.25
CA VAL A 204 2.00 3.36 27.20
C VAL A 204 0.91 3.05 26.18
N VAL A 205 0.83 1.80 25.68
CA VAL A 205 -0.18 1.37 24.71
C VAL A 205 -1.58 1.55 25.29
N ALA A 206 -1.82 1.13 26.52
CA ALA A 206 -3.11 1.29 27.20
C ALA A 206 -3.53 2.77 27.29
N ARG A 207 -2.60 3.69 27.61
CA ARG A 207 -2.91 5.13 27.62
C ARG A 207 -3.25 5.70 26.25
N LEU A 208 -2.53 5.27 25.19
CA LEU A 208 -2.78 5.76 23.82
C LEU A 208 -4.07 5.22 23.22
N ARG A 209 -4.39 3.97 23.52
CA ARG A 209 -5.61 3.31 23.05
C ARG A 209 -6.83 3.70 23.89
N GLY A 210 -6.64 3.93 25.19
CA GLY A 210 -7.74 4.09 26.15
C GLY A 210 -8.57 2.81 26.27
N ASP A 211 -9.83 2.94 26.66
CA ASP A 211 -10.81 1.86 26.80
C ASP A 211 -11.49 1.51 25.44
N ARG A 212 -10.92 1.95 24.33
CA ARG A 212 -11.50 1.77 22.99
C ARG A 212 -11.33 0.34 22.48
N ASP A 213 -12.37 -0.12 21.82
CA ASP A 213 -12.46 -1.42 21.15
C ASP A 213 -12.46 -1.22 19.60
N LEU A 214 -11.86 -2.15 18.86
CA LEU A 214 -11.85 -2.07 17.40
C LEU A 214 -13.22 -2.37 16.77
N ASP A 215 -14.17 -2.84 17.52
CA ASP A 215 -15.55 -2.99 17.03
C ASP A 215 -16.19 -1.65 16.72
N THR A 216 -15.86 -0.58 17.48
CA THR A 216 -16.34 0.79 17.26
C THR A 216 -15.45 1.60 16.31
N PHE A 217 -14.26 1.11 15.99
CA PHE A 217 -13.24 1.85 15.22
C PHE A 217 -13.75 2.34 13.86
N VAL A 218 -14.58 1.54 13.16
CA VAL A 218 -15.13 1.93 11.84
C VAL A 218 -16.08 3.12 11.98
N ASP A 219 -16.91 3.09 13.00
CA ASP A 219 -17.87 4.17 13.26
C ASP A 219 -17.13 5.45 13.70
N GLU A 220 -16.05 5.31 14.48
CA GLU A 220 -15.19 6.44 14.86
C GLU A 220 -14.53 7.07 13.63
N VAL A 221 -14.00 6.28 12.72
CA VAL A 221 -13.43 6.76 11.45
C VAL A 221 -14.49 7.43 10.58
N ALA A 222 -15.69 6.84 10.50
CA ALA A 222 -16.80 7.41 9.74
C ALA A 222 -17.25 8.76 10.31
N HIS A 223 -17.41 8.87 11.64
CA HIS A 223 -17.75 10.13 12.31
C HIS A 223 -16.66 11.18 12.11
N ALA A 224 -15.39 10.83 12.26
CA ALA A 224 -14.27 11.73 12.03
C ALA A 224 -14.25 12.30 10.59
N LYS A 225 -14.55 11.47 9.59
CA LYS A 225 -14.70 11.93 8.19
C LYS A 225 -15.90 12.85 8.00
N GLN A 226 -17.02 12.57 8.66
CA GLN A 226 -18.21 13.45 8.63
C GLN A 226 -17.90 14.82 9.26
N ASP A 227 -17.18 14.85 10.37
CA ASP A 227 -16.78 16.10 11.04
C ASP A 227 -15.88 16.94 10.11
N LEU A 228 -14.91 16.32 9.44
CA LEU A 228 -14.11 17.01 8.43
C LEU A 228 -14.94 17.53 7.26
N ALA A 229 -15.90 16.75 6.78
CA ALA A 229 -16.77 17.18 5.69
C ALA A 229 -17.63 18.40 6.06
N ARG A 230 -18.08 18.50 7.33
CA ARG A 230 -18.85 19.65 7.82
C ARG A 230 -18.06 20.96 7.84
N LEU A 231 -16.73 20.92 8.01
CA LEU A 231 -15.89 22.11 8.00
C LEU A 231 -15.81 22.76 6.61
N GLY A 232 -16.02 21.98 5.55
CA GLY A 232 -15.99 22.49 4.18
C GLY A 232 -14.57 22.81 3.67
N ARG A 233 -14.49 23.17 2.39
CA ARG A 233 -13.22 23.34 1.67
C ARG A 233 -12.37 24.54 2.10
N GLY A 234 -12.99 25.56 2.65
CA GLY A 234 -12.30 26.79 3.06
C GLY A 234 -11.55 26.67 4.39
N ALA A 235 -11.84 25.64 5.17
CA ALA A 235 -11.36 25.46 6.54
C ALA A 235 -10.22 24.43 6.63
N ALA A 236 -9.29 24.44 5.68
CA ALA A 236 -8.20 23.45 5.67
C ALA A 236 -7.35 23.47 6.96
N ALA A 237 -7.02 24.66 7.46
CA ALA A 237 -6.21 24.80 8.68
C ALA A 237 -6.96 24.23 9.91
N GLU A 238 -8.24 24.54 10.04
CA GLU A 238 -9.12 24.04 11.11
C GLU A 238 -9.29 22.51 11.01
N ALA A 239 -9.45 21.99 9.79
CA ALA A 239 -9.54 20.55 9.56
C ALA A 239 -8.26 19.81 9.94
N PHE A 240 -7.09 20.37 9.63
CA PHE A 240 -5.81 19.80 10.09
C PHE A 240 -5.65 19.90 11.60
N ALA A 241 -6.10 20.99 12.23
CA ALA A 241 -6.07 21.13 13.69
C ALA A 241 -7.00 20.09 14.37
N LEU A 242 -8.23 19.91 13.84
CA LEU A 242 -9.18 18.92 14.36
C LEU A 242 -8.61 17.50 14.32
N VAL A 243 -7.90 17.13 13.27
CA VAL A 243 -7.27 15.81 13.16
C VAL A 243 -6.27 15.56 14.29
N GLU A 244 -5.60 16.59 14.82
CA GLU A 244 -4.63 16.42 15.92
C GLU A 244 -5.27 16.02 17.25
N GLU A 245 -6.58 16.19 17.41
CA GLU A 245 -7.30 15.84 18.63
C GLU A 245 -7.64 14.34 18.73
N TRP A 246 -7.60 13.62 17.59
CA TRP A 246 -8.01 12.22 17.54
C TRP A 246 -6.90 11.25 17.96
N PRO A 247 -7.28 9.99 18.35
CA PRO A 247 -6.32 8.95 18.68
C PRO A 247 -5.42 8.57 17.49
N PRO A 248 -4.21 8.03 17.74
CA PRO A 248 -3.22 7.74 16.70
C PRO A 248 -3.73 6.82 15.57
N ASP A 249 -4.54 5.83 15.90
CA ASP A 249 -5.13 4.89 14.93
C ASP A 249 -6.16 5.57 14.03
N VAL A 250 -7.05 6.38 14.58
CA VAL A 250 -8.02 7.18 13.80
C VAL A 250 -7.28 8.17 12.91
N LYS A 251 -6.28 8.90 13.45
CA LYS A 251 -5.43 9.81 12.66
C LYS A 251 -4.76 9.12 11.48
N ALA A 252 -4.27 7.90 11.66
CA ALA A 252 -3.59 7.16 10.61
C ALA A 252 -4.48 6.92 9.37
N VAL A 253 -5.78 6.69 9.58
CA VAL A 253 -6.76 6.45 8.50
C VAL A 253 -7.36 7.76 7.96
N VAL A 254 -7.63 8.74 8.82
CA VAL A 254 -8.40 9.93 8.43
C VAL A 254 -7.52 11.02 7.81
N ARG A 255 -6.26 11.17 8.24
CA ARG A 255 -5.35 12.19 7.69
C ARG A 255 -5.12 12.07 6.17
N PRO A 256 -4.97 10.86 5.57
CA PRO A 256 -4.95 10.73 4.10
C PRO A 256 -6.23 11.22 3.42
N TYR A 257 -7.39 10.98 4.01
CA TYR A 257 -8.65 11.49 3.50
C TYR A 257 -8.66 13.03 3.46
N LEU A 258 -8.23 13.69 4.54
CA LEU A 258 -8.10 15.14 4.58
C LEU A 258 -7.13 15.66 3.51
N THR A 259 -6.01 14.96 3.27
CA THR A 259 -5.06 15.33 2.21
C THR A 259 -5.74 15.31 0.83
N HIS A 260 -6.57 14.31 0.54
CA HIS A 260 -7.32 14.25 -0.72
C HIS A 260 -8.37 15.35 -0.83
N THR A 261 -9.12 15.65 0.23
CA THR A 261 -10.14 16.71 0.22
C THR A 261 -9.52 18.12 0.07
N SER A 262 -8.25 18.31 0.45
CA SER A 262 -7.51 19.54 0.21
C SER A 262 -7.07 19.73 -1.26
N GLY A 263 -7.36 18.76 -2.14
CA GLY A 263 -6.93 18.76 -3.55
C GLY A 263 -5.51 18.23 -3.78
N ALA A 264 -4.78 17.87 -2.71
CA ALA A 264 -3.47 17.26 -2.82
C ALA A 264 -3.58 15.74 -3.06
N LYS A 265 -2.53 15.17 -3.63
CA LYS A 265 -2.39 13.71 -3.79
C LYS A 265 -1.31 13.19 -2.84
N THR A 266 -1.48 11.95 -2.37
CA THR A 266 -0.51 11.30 -1.46
C THR A 266 0.62 10.59 -2.22
N ALA A 267 0.98 11.05 -3.42
CA ALA A 267 1.92 10.39 -4.32
C ALA A 267 3.28 10.12 -3.68
N ASN A 268 3.86 11.11 -3.01
CA ASN A 268 5.19 10.98 -2.37
C ASN A 268 5.21 9.97 -1.22
N GLY A 269 4.15 9.95 -0.38
CA GLY A 269 4.04 8.99 0.71
C GLY A 269 3.90 7.56 0.20
N THR A 270 3.08 7.38 -0.83
CA THR A 270 2.87 6.11 -1.52
C THR A 270 4.14 5.63 -2.20
N ALA A 271 4.81 6.50 -2.96
CA ALA A 271 6.07 6.19 -3.60
C ALA A 271 7.16 5.82 -2.58
N GLY A 272 7.26 6.56 -1.48
CA GLY A 272 8.23 6.28 -0.42
C GLY A 272 8.09 4.88 0.17
N ALA A 273 6.85 4.43 0.42
CA ALA A 273 6.57 3.08 0.91
C ALA A 273 6.90 1.99 -0.13
N ALA A 274 6.56 2.23 -1.41
CA ALA A 274 6.90 1.30 -2.49
C ALA A 274 8.42 1.19 -2.69
N ILE A 275 9.14 2.30 -2.66
CA ILE A 275 10.60 2.33 -2.79
C ILE A 275 11.27 1.55 -1.64
N GLU A 276 10.79 1.67 -0.41
CA GLU A 276 11.30 0.92 0.75
C GLU A 276 11.13 -0.60 0.54
N MET A 277 10.03 -1.04 -0.03
CA MET A 277 9.83 -2.46 -0.38
C MET A 277 10.76 -2.90 -1.51
N VAL A 278 10.91 -2.09 -2.56
CA VAL A 278 11.86 -2.38 -3.66
C VAL A 278 13.29 -2.49 -3.13
N ASP A 279 13.71 -1.56 -2.27
CA ASP A 279 15.04 -1.57 -1.64
C ASP A 279 15.28 -2.89 -0.88
N THR A 280 14.27 -3.34 -0.13
CA THR A 280 14.33 -4.62 0.60
C THR A 280 14.51 -5.82 -0.33
N LEU A 281 13.77 -5.87 -1.44
CA LEU A 281 13.88 -6.96 -2.41
C LEU A 281 15.26 -6.98 -3.09
N LEU A 282 15.81 -5.80 -3.41
CA LEU A 282 17.04 -5.69 -4.19
C LEU A 282 18.33 -5.83 -3.36
N ASP A 283 18.31 -5.50 -2.07
CA ASP A 283 19.48 -5.61 -1.21
C ASP A 283 19.62 -6.99 -0.53
N GLY A 284 18.64 -7.86 -0.70
CA GLY A 284 18.66 -9.23 -0.21
C GLY A 284 18.37 -9.40 1.28
N ARG A 285 17.92 -8.34 1.97
CA ARG A 285 17.48 -8.45 3.36
C ARG A 285 16.14 -9.16 3.47
N GLU A 286 15.95 -9.84 4.59
CA GLU A 286 14.61 -10.25 5.02
C GLU A 286 14.11 -9.30 6.11
N ILE A 287 12.97 -8.65 5.86
CA ILE A 287 12.32 -7.78 6.85
C ILE A 287 10.84 -8.13 7.00
N VAL A 288 10.27 -7.73 8.13
CA VAL A 288 8.83 -7.85 8.35
C VAL A 288 8.14 -6.56 7.92
N VAL A 289 7.26 -6.66 6.95
CA VAL A 289 6.37 -5.58 6.50
C VAL A 289 4.92 -6.04 6.61
N ALA A 290 3.99 -5.11 6.74
CA ALA A 290 2.58 -5.43 6.50
C ALA A 290 2.30 -5.32 5.01
N GLY A 291 1.83 -6.39 4.38
CA GLY A 291 1.49 -6.41 2.95
C GLY A 291 0.17 -7.12 2.70
N GLN A 292 -0.59 -6.69 1.70
CA GLN A 292 -1.68 -7.50 1.21
C GLN A 292 -1.08 -8.70 0.49
N VAL A 293 -1.41 -9.90 0.95
CA VAL A 293 -0.93 -11.16 0.39
C VAL A 293 -2.08 -12.15 0.22
N ALA A 294 -1.98 -13.02 -0.77
CA ALA A 294 -2.94 -14.08 -0.97
C ALA A 294 -2.61 -15.26 -0.06
N VAL A 295 -3.46 -15.52 0.93
CA VAL A 295 -3.31 -16.60 1.91
C VAL A 295 -4.16 -17.82 1.52
N ALA A 296 -3.74 -19.00 1.97
CA ALA A 296 -4.36 -20.28 1.66
C ALA A 296 -4.57 -21.14 2.93
N GLY A 297 -4.99 -20.48 4.04
CA GLY A 297 -5.25 -21.13 5.31
C GLY A 297 -4.12 -21.05 6.33
N GLU A 298 -3.07 -20.27 6.09
CA GLU A 298 -1.95 -20.11 7.04
C GLU A 298 -2.33 -19.37 8.31
N VAL A 299 -3.41 -18.61 8.28
CA VAL A 299 -3.95 -17.92 9.45
C VAL A 299 -5.41 -18.28 9.63
N SER A 300 -5.86 -18.27 10.89
CA SER A 300 -7.26 -18.47 11.24
C SER A 300 -7.69 -17.45 12.29
N PHE A 301 -8.93 -16.97 12.20
CA PHE A 301 -9.54 -16.07 13.16
C PHE A 301 -10.87 -16.64 13.63
N GLY A 302 -11.06 -16.69 14.96
CA GLY A 302 -12.28 -17.32 15.52
C GLY A 302 -12.46 -18.80 15.14
N GLY A 303 -11.37 -19.50 14.83
CA GLY A 303 -11.40 -20.91 14.40
C GLY A 303 -11.66 -21.13 12.90
N GLU A 304 -11.89 -20.06 12.12
CA GLU A 304 -12.08 -20.13 10.66
C GLU A 304 -10.77 -19.81 9.93
N SER A 305 -10.32 -20.74 9.06
CA SER A 305 -9.14 -20.49 8.20
C SER A 305 -9.43 -19.45 7.15
N VAL A 306 -8.47 -18.54 6.96
CA VAL A 306 -8.57 -17.43 5.98
C VAL A 306 -8.03 -17.88 4.63
N HIS A 307 -8.82 -17.65 3.59
CA HIS A 307 -8.43 -17.87 2.20
C HIS A 307 -8.68 -16.58 1.39
N GLY A 308 -7.77 -16.25 0.47
CA GLY A 308 -7.86 -15.04 -0.35
C GLY A 308 -6.91 -13.95 0.12
N VAL A 309 -7.18 -12.69 -0.24
CA VAL A 309 -6.26 -11.58 0.03
C VAL A 309 -6.54 -10.93 1.37
N LEU A 310 -5.48 -10.69 2.14
CA LEU A 310 -5.57 -9.94 3.40
C LEU A 310 -4.24 -9.21 3.65
N GLY A 311 -4.32 -8.01 4.22
CA GLY A 311 -3.15 -7.29 4.73
C GLY A 311 -2.68 -7.92 6.04
N LEU A 312 -1.42 -8.39 6.09
CA LEU A 312 -0.84 -9.09 7.23
C LEU A 312 0.64 -8.74 7.39
N PRO A 313 1.21 -8.82 8.59
CA PRO A 313 2.65 -8.82 8.79
C PRO A 313 3.28 -10.06 8.15
N VAL A 314 4.16 -9.87 7.17
CA VAL A 314 4.83 -10.95 6.44
C VAL A 314 6.33 -10.70 6.37
N VAL A 315 7.11 -11.77 6.29
CA VAL A 315 8.54 -11.69 5.97
C VAL A 315 8.69 -11.54 4.47
N VAL A 316 9.33 -10.46 4.05
CA VAL A 316 9.63 -10.14 2.65
C VAL A 316 11.14 -10.21 2.43
N GLY A 317 11.54 -10.89 1.39
CA GLY A 317 12.91 -11.03 0.93
C GLY A 317 12.99 -11.02 -0.60
N PRO A 318 14.16 -11.36 -1.18
CA PRO A 318 14.41 -11.24 -2.62
C PRO A 318 13.41 -11.97 -3.53
N ASP A 319 12.87 -13.09 -3.06
CA ASP A 319 11.93 -13.93 -3.82
C ASP A 319 10.45 -13.61 -3.53
N GLY A 320 10.18 -12.50 -2.85
CA GLY A 320 8.85 -12.08 -2.45
C GLY A 320 8.58 -12.33 -0.96
N TRP A 321 7.35 -12.73 -0.59
CA TRP A 321 7.02 -13.03 0.80
C TRP A 321 7.08 -14.52 1.10
N SER A 322 7.56 -14.89 2.29
CA SER A 322 7.83 -16.28 2.65
C SER A 322 6.91 -16.82 3.74
N ARG A 323 6.63 -16.04 4.75
CA ARG A 323 5.81 -16.46 5.91
C ARG A 323 5.09 -15.29 6.56
N ILE A 324 3.99 -15.58 7.23
CA ILE A 324 3.24 -14.63 8.03
C ILE A 324 3.81 -14.63 9.44
N LEU A 325 3.97 -13.44 10.03
CA LEU A 325 4.36 -13.25 11.41
C LEU A 325 3.26 -12.48 12.15
N LEU A 326 2.33 -13.24 12.68
CA LEU A 326 1.23 -12.72 13.47
C LEU A 326 1.32 -13.35 14.86
N ASP A 327 1.71 -12.53 15.84
CA ASP A 327 1.73 -12.91 17.26
C ASP A 327 0.31 -12.95 17.83
N ASP A 328 0.17 -13.28 19.11
CA ASP A 328 -1.10 -13.26 19.84
C ASP A 328 -1.78 -11.90 19.70
N LEU A 329 -2.95 -11.89 19.10
CA LEU A 329 -3.78 -10.71 18.91
C LEU A 329 -4.71 -10.48 20.12
N ALA A 330 -5.13 -9.25 20.32
CA ALA A 330 -6.26 -8.96 21.18
C ALA A 330 -7.56 -9.51 20.57
N VAL A 331 -8.51 -9.87 21.40
CA VAL A 331 -9.78 -10.51 20.94
C VAL A 331 -10.55 -9.65 19.94
N ASP A 332 -10.55 -8.35 20.13
CA ASP A 332 -11.21 -7.40 19.22
C ASP A 332 -10.44 -7.23 17.90
N GLU A 333 -9.10 -7.31 17.91
CA GLU A 333 -8.27 -7.30 16.71
C GLU A 333 -8.55 -8.53 15.85
N GLU A 334 -8.57 -9.72 16.46
CA GLU A 334 -8.89 -10.97 15.79
C GLU A 334 -10.30 -10.95 15.18
N ARG A 335 -11.30 -10.54 15.96
CA ARG A 335 -12.69 -10.41 15.51
C ARG A 335 -12.83 -9.45 14.34
N ARG A 336 -12.14 -8.29 14.41
CA ARG A 336 -12.14 -7.30 13.35
C ARG A 336 -11.46 -7.82 12.08
N LEU A 337 -10.33 -8.52 12.19
CA LEU A 337 -9.66 -9.16 11.05
C LEU A 337 -10.54 -10.22 10.38
N ALA A 338 -11.25 -11.03 11.16
CA ALA A 338 -12.22 -12.01 10.63
C ALA A 338 -13.33 -11.32 9.82
N ALA A 339 -13.87 -10.22 10.33
CA ALA A 339 -14.91 -9.46 9.63
C ALA A 339 -14.40 -8.84 8.32
N VAL A 340 -13.22 -8.20 8.36
CA VAL A 340 -12.59 -7.58 7.19
C VAL A 340 -12.21 -8.61 6.13
N SER A 341 -11.68 -9.77 6.53
CA SER A 341 -11.37 -10.87 5.60
C SER A 341 -12.59 -11.32 4.81
N ARG A 342 -13.74 -11.49 5.47
CA ARG A 342 -15.00 -11.83 4.79
C ARG A 342 -15.47 -10.71 3.84
N GLN A 343 -15.33 -9.44 4.24
CA GLN A 343 -15.68 -8.29 3.38
C GLN A 343 -14.83 -8.25 2.11
N ILE A 344 -13.50 -8.45 2.23
CA ILE A 344 -12.60 -8.49 1.08
C ILE A 344 -12.98 -9.66 0.15
N SER A 345 -13.19 -10.85 0.70
CA SER A 345 -13.55 -12.03 -0.09
C SER A 345 -14.86 -11.84 -0.86
N SER A 346 -15.86 -11.23 -0.23
CA SER A 346 -17.15 -10.91 -0.88
C SER A 346 -16.97 -9.88 -1.99
N ALA A 347 -16.19 -8.83 -1.75
CA ALA A 347 -15.91 -7.80 -2.77
C ALA A 347 -15.14 -8.38 -3.97
N LEU A 348 -14.09 -9.17 -3.72
CA LEU A 348 -13.33 -9.82 -4.78
C LEU A 348 -14.19 -10.75 -5.63
N ALA A 349 -15.07 -11.55 -5.01
CA ALA A 349 -16.00 -12.39 -5.73
C ALA A 349 -16.96 -11.59 -6.62
N ALA A 350 -17.49 -10.46 -6.11
CA ALA A 350 -18.35 -9.58 -6.89
C ALA A 350 -17.61 -8.93 -8.08
N TRP A 351 -16.38 -8.45 -7.86
CA TRP A 351 -15.60 -7.78 -8.90
C TRP A 351 -15.12 -8.72 -10.02
N THR A 352 -14.77 -9.97 -9.68
CA THR A 352 -14.28 -10.95 -10.65
C THR A 352 -15.37 -11.79 -11.32
N SER A 353 -16.61 -11.78 -10.83
CA SER A 353 -17.74 -12.49 -11.44
C SER A 353 -18.48 -11.65 -12.50
N ALA A 354 -18.23 -10.35 -12.57
CA ALA A 354 -18.90 -9.43 -13.52
C ALA A 354 -18.18 -9.32 -14.88
N GLY A 355 -17.07 -10.02 -15.08
CA GLY A 355 -16.31 -10.15 -16.32
C GLY A 355 -16.45 -11.55 -16.90
#